data_5ca27e2ecccefbdf20166c3cd8e98248
#
_entry.id   5ca27e2ecccefbdf20166c3cd8e98248
#
_cell.length_a   1.000
_cell.length_b   1.000
_cell.length_c   1.000
_cell.angle_alpha   90.00
_cell.angle_beta   90.00
_cell.angle_gamma   90.00
#
_symmetry.space_group_name_H-M   'P 1'
#
loop_
_entity.id
_entity.type
_entity.pdbx_description
1 polymer ?
#
loop_
_entity_poly.entity_id
_entity_poly.type
_entity_poly.pdbx_seq_one_letter_code
_entity_poly.pdbx_strand_id
1 'polypeptide(L)'
;MTELPKTPSFSLAGRRALVIGGTSGIGLGCAVALAEAGACVIIMARRKDMLDDVISAMMTAGFTAEGIVADISDIEAMKAAIMEIRPLDIFVNSAGMARHSPAIDTDPAQFDAVMDVNLRGAFFASAAAAQAMINDGRTGSI
;
A
#
# COMPACT_ATOMS: atom_id res chain seq x y z
N MET A 1 28.47 -13.67 -34.01
CA MET A 1 28.71 -12.86 -32.79
C MET A 1 27.98 -13.53 -31.66
N THR A 2 28.64 -13.75 -30.52
CA THR A 2 28.00 -14.35 -29.34
C THR A 2 27.13 -13.26 -28.68
N GLU A 3 25.82 -13.51 -28.55
CA GLU A 3 24.90 -12.62 -27.82
C GLU A 3 25.17 -12.76 -26.33
N LEU A 4 25.46 -11.64 -25.66
CA LEU A 4 25.68 -11.65 -24.21
C LEU A 4 24.36 -11.77 -23.47
N PRO A 5 24.31 -12.53 -22.34
CA PRO A 5 23.11 -12.59 -21.52
C PRO A 5 22.78 -11.22 -20.93
N LYS A 6 21.50 -10.87 -20.93
CA LYS A 6 21.00 -9.60 -20.36
C LYS A 6 20.51 -9.82 -18.93
N THR A 7 20.88 -8.92 -18.06
CA THR A 7 20.31 -8.86 -16.70
C THR A 7 18.82 -8.48 -16.79
N PRO A 8 17.93 -9.13 -16.03
CA PRO A 8 16.53 -8.69 -15.93
C PRO A 8 16.43 -7.23 -15.49
N SER A 9 15.47 -6.49 -16.05
CA SER A 9 15.23 -5.11 -15.65
C SER A 9 14.52 -5.06 -14.30
N PHE A 10 15.00 -4.21 -13.39
CA PHE A 10 14.31 -3.87 -12.13
C PHE A 10 13.45 -2.61 -12.27
N SER A 11 13.32 -2.05 -13.47
CA SER A 11 12.47 -0.88 -13.72
C SER A 11 11.00 -1.24 -13.53
N LEU A 12 10.29 -0.36 -12.83
CA LEU A 12 8.85 -0.42 -12.64
C LEU A 12 8.09 0.61 -13.51
N ALA A 13 8.75 1.12 -14.56
CA ALA A 13 8.13 2.06 -15.48
C ALA A 13 6.81 1.51 -16.05
N GLY A 14 5.73 2.28 -15.95
CA GLY A 14 4.39 1.87 -16.38
C GLY A 14 3.65 0.94 -15.41
N ARG A 15 4.23 0.64 -14.24
CA ARG A 15 3.56 -0.11 -13.17
C ARG A 15 2.85 0.83 -12.21
N ARG A 16 1.75 0.37 -11.63
CA ARG A 16 1.02 1.07 -10.57
C ARG A 16 1.12 0.29 -9.26
N ALA A 17 1.51 0.99 -8.20
CA ALA A 17 1.75 0.41 -6.89
C ALA A 17 0.85 1.07 -5.85
N LEU A 18 0.10 0.28 -5.09
CA LEU A 18 -0.64 0.72 -3.92
C LEU A 18 0.17 0.43 -2.65
N VAL A 19 0.37 1.46 -1.82
CA VAL A 19 1.00 1.33 -0.50
C VAL A 19 0.02 1.78 0.57
N ILE A 20 -0.52 0.85 1.36
CA ILE A 20 -1.35 1.18 2.53
C ILE A 20 -0.42 1.47 3.71
N GLY A 21 -0.65 2.60 4.41
CA GLY A 21 0.21 3.06 5.49
C GLY A 21 1.49 3.75 5.00
N GLY A 22 1.47 4.30 3.78
CA GLY A 22 2.62 4.92 3.11
C GLY A 22 2.98 6.34 3.57
N THR A 23 2.37 6.88 4.63
CA THR A 23 2.62 8.27 5.06
C THR A 23 3.79 8.43 6.04
N SER A 24 4.38 7.34 6.51
CA SER A 24 5.52 7.39 7.43
C SER A 24 6.29 6.07 7.49
N GLY A 25 7.46 6.08 8.10
CA GLY A 25 8.23 4.89 8.45
C GLY A 25 8.53 3.99 7.24
N ILE A 26 8.36 2.68 7.43
CA ILE A 26 8.65 1.66 6.40
C ILE A 26 7.77 1.84 5.17
N GLY A 27 6.47 2.14 5.36
CA GLY A 27 5.54 2.34 4.24
C GLY A 27 5.94 3.51 3.34
N LEU A 28 6.38 4.63 3.90
CA LEU A 28 6.88 5.76 3.13
C LEU A 28 8.18 5.37 2.39
N GLY A 29 9.09 4.65 3.07
CA GLY A 29 10.31 4.14 2.42
C GLY A 29 9.99 3.24 1.22
N CYS A 30 9.02 2.34 1.35
CA CYS A 30 8.54 1.50 0.23
C CYS A 30 7.95 2.36 -0.90
N ALA A 31 7.10 3.34 -0.57
CA ALA A 31 6.49 4.22 -1.57
C ALA A 31 7.54 4.98 -2.39
N VAL A 32 8.54 5.56 -1.71
CA VAL A 32 9.64 6.28 -2.37
C VAL A 32 10.47 5.34 -3.24
N ALA A 33 10.86 4.17 -2.73
CA ALA A 33 11.66 3.21 -3.49
C ALA A 33 10.95 2.71 -4.76
N LEU A 34 9.63 2.48 -4.68
CA LEU A 34 8.81 2.10 -5.84
C LEU A 34 8.73 3.24 -6.87
N ALA A 35 8.59 4.48 -6.40
CA ALA A 35 8.58 5.67 -7.26
C ALA A 35 9.94 5.90 -7.94
N GLU A 36 11.05 5.75 -7.20
CA GLU A 36 12.42 5.83 -7.76
C GLU A 36 12.67 4.75 -8.82
N ALA A 37 12.07 3.57 -8.66
CA ALA A 37 12.11 2.52 -9.67
C ALA A 37 11.20 2.80 -10.89
N GLY A 38 10.40 3.87 -10.87
CA GLY A 38 9.58 4.33 -11.99
C GLY A 38 8.09 3.98 -11.91
N ALA A 39 7.60 3.46 -10.78
CA ALA A 39 6.18 3.19 -10.60
C ALA A 39 5.38 4.48 -10.37
N CYS A 40 4.11 4.49 -10.82
CA CYS A 40 3.10 5.40 -10.30
C CYS A 40 2.64 4.86 -8.94
N VAL A 41 2.80 5.65 -7.87
CA VAL A 41 2.53 5.21 -6.50
C VAL A 41 1.22 5.80 -6.00
N ILE A 42 0.34 4.94 -5.52
CA ILE A 42 -0.87 5.33 -4.81
C ILE A 42 -0.64 5.05 -3.31
N ILE A 43 -0.80 6.07 -2.47
CA ILE A 43 -0.71 5.92 -1.02
C ILE A 43 -2.11 5.96 -0.44
N MET A 44 -2.47 4.94 0.34
CA MET A 44 -3.71 4.90 1.09
C MET A 44 -3.43 5.10 2.58
N ALA A 45 -4.09 6.08 3.20
CA ALA A 45 -3.94 6.37 4.61
C ALA A 45 -5.18 7.05 5.19
N ARG A 46 -5.33 7.00 6.52
CA ARG A 46 -6.48 7.57 7.24
C ARG A 46 -6.41 9.10 7.41
N ARG A 47 -5.20 9.62 7.64
CA ARG A 47 -4.98 11.03 7.95
C ARG A 47 -4.72 11.81 6.67
N LYS A 48 -5.72 12.60 6.29
CA LYS A 48 -5.71 13.34 5.02
C LYS A 48 -4.56 14.36 4.95
N ASP A 49 -4.35 15.14 6.00
CA ASP A 49 -3.29 16.15 6.10
C ASP A 49 -1.90 15.55 5.86
N MET A 50 -1.56 14.47 6.57
CA MET A 50 -0.29 13.78 6.35
C MET A 50 -0.18 13.14 4.97
N LEU A 51 -1.28 12.66 4.42
CA LEU A 51 -1.31 12.11 3.07
C LEU A 51 -1.03 13.19 2.04
N ASP A 52 -1.71 14.32 2.13
CA ASP A 52 -1.53 15.48 1.24
C ASP A 52 -0.08 15.99 1.27
N ASP A 53 0.52 16.09 2.46
CA ASP A 53 1.91 16.51 2.63
C ASP A 53 2.89 15.56 1.92
N VAL A 54 2.70 14.25 2.10
CA VAL A 54 3.57 13.23 1.47
C VAL A 54 3.39 13.24 -0.05
N ILE A 55 2.16 13.28 -0.55
CA ILE A 55 1.90 13.34 -2.00
C ILE A 55 2.53 14.59 -2.60
N SER A 56 2.37 15.76 -1.96
CA SER A 56 2.99 17.00 -2.41
C SER A 56 4.51 16.93 -2.45
N ALA A 57 5.13 16.33 -1.43
CA ALA A 57 6.58 16.14 -1.38
C ALA A 57 7.06 15.19 -2.50
N MET A 58 6.36 14.08 -2.74
CA MET A 58 6.70 13.14 -3.81
C MET A 58 6.57 13.78 -5.20
N MET A 59 5.50 14.55 -5.44
CA MET A 59 5.31 15.27 -6.70
C MET A 59 6.38 16.35 -6.91
N THR A 60 6.78 17.06 -5.85
CA THR A 60 7.87 18.06 -5.89
C THR A 60 9.21 17.40 -6.21
N ALA A 61 9.43 16.16 -5.75
CA ALA A 61 10.61 15.36 -6.10
C ALA A 61 10.57 14.78 -7.53
N GLY A 62 9.49 15.03 -8.29
CA GLY A 62 9.34 14.58 -9.67
C GLY A 62 8.71 13.19 -9.83
N PHE A 63 8.19 12.60 -8.76
CA PHE A 63 7.50 11.30 -8.81
C PHE A 63 6.03 11.46 -9.19
N THR A 64 5.46 10.41 -9.78
CA THR A 64 4.00 10.30 -9.99
C THR A 64 3.38 9.64 -8.77
N ALA A 65 2.60 10.41 -8.01
CA ALA A 65 1.96 9.94 -6.79
C ALA A 65 0.52 10.41 -6.65
N GLU A 66 -0.34 9.56 -6.09
CA GLU A 66 -1.75 9.80 -5.82
C GLU A 66 -2.08 9.42 -4.37
N GLY A 67 -3.05 10.10 -3.75
CA GLY A 67 -3.48 9.81 -2.38
C GLY A 67 -4.93 9.34 -2.32
N ILE A 68 -5.22 8.33 -1.51
CA ILE A 68 -6.55 7.83 -1.19
C ILE A 68 -6.75 7.86 0.32
N VAL A 69 -7.78 8.57 0.78
CA VAL A 69 -8.14 8.57 2.21
C VAL A 69 -9.06 7.39 2.48
N ALA A 70 -8.57 6.41 3.23
CA ALA A 70 -9.37 5.28 3.70
C ALA A 70 -8.77 4.67 4.97
N ASP A 71 -9.62 4.04 5.78
CA ASP A 71 -9.22 3.26 6.96
C ASP A 71 -9.22 1.78 6.60
N ILE A 72 -8.10 1.10 6.84
CA ILE A 72 -7.97 -0.35 6.57
C ILE A 72 -8.91 -1.20 7.44
N SER A 73 -9.38 -0.69 8.59
CA SER A 73 -10.36 -1.35 9.44
C SER A 73 -11.81 -1.24 8.92
N ASP A 74 -12.10 -0.25 8.07
CA ASP A 74 -13.36 -0.16 7.32
C ASP A 74 -13.24 -1.01 6.03
N ILE A 75 -13.60 -2.28 6.16
CA ILE A 75 -13.39 -3.27 5.11
C ILE A 75 -14.10 -2.91 3.82
N GLU A 76 -15.35 -2.44 3.88
CA GLU A 76 -16.14 -2.17 2.67
C GLU A 76 -15.64 -0.93 1.94
N ALA A 77 -15.38 0.16 2.67
CA ALA A 77 -14.82 1.37 2.07
C ALA A 77 -13.41 1.14 1.48
N MET A 78 -12.56 0.42 2.21
CA MET A 78 -11.21 0.04 1.76
C MET A 78 -11.25 -0.82 0.50
N LYS A 79 -12.09 -1.88 0.46
CA LYS A 79 -12.25 -2.73 -0.71
C LYS A 79 -12.74 -1.95 -1.93
N ALA A 80 -13.77 -1.10 -1.74
CA ALA A 80 -14.28 -0.26 -2.82
C ALA A 80 -13.18 0.64 -3.39
N ALA A 81 -12.40 1.30 -2.53
CA ALA A 81 -11.30 2.16 -2.95
C ALA A 81 -10.19 1.39 -3.71
N ILE A 82 -9.84 0.18 -3.28
CA ILE A 82 -8.85 -0.67 -3.98
C ILE A 82 -9.35 -1.08 -5.37
N MET A 83 -10.64 -1.44 -5.49
CA MET A 83 -11.23 -1.88 -6.76
C MET A 83 -11.30 -0.79 -7.82
N GLU A 84 -11.24 0.49 -7.44
CA GLU A 84 -11.16 1.63 -8.36
C GLU A 84 -9.73 1.87 -8.89
N ILE A 85 -8.69 1.27 -8.28
CA ILE A 85 -7.31 1.38 -8.74
C ILE A 85 -7.09 0.43 -9.91
N ARG A 86 -7.12 0.97 -11.13
CA ARG A 86 -6.97 0.17 -12.36
C ARG A 86 -5.99 0.82 -13.33
N PRO A 87 -5.00 0.08 -13.80
CA PRO A 87 -4.60 -1.26 -13.35
C PRO A 87 -3.84 -1.20 -12.01
N LEU A 88 -3.78 -2.32 -11.29
CA LEU A 88 -2.93 -2.52 -10.12
C LEU A 88 -1.90 -3.61 -10.41
N ASP A 89 -0.61 -3.32 -10.18
CA ASP A 89 0.49 -4.26 -10.43
C ASP A 89 1.21 -4.67 -9.13
N ILE A 90 1.28 -3.76 -8.14
CA ILE A 90 2.06 -3.96 -6.91
C ILE A 90 1.21 -3.51 -5.73
N PHE A 91 1.16 -4.32 -4.70
CA PHE A 91 0.51 -3.99 -3.45
C PHE A 91 1.46 -4.16 -2.28
N VAL A 92 1.55 -3.15 -1.42
CA VAL A 92 2.31 -3.18 -0.17
C VAL A 92 1.38 -2.81 0.97
N ASN A 93 1.21 -3.70 1.94
CA ASN A 93 0.55 -3.37 3.19
C ASN A 93 1.59 -3.09 4.27
N SER A 94 1.71 -1.84 4.66
CA SER A 94 2.52 -1.36 5.79
C SER A 94 1.65 -0.72 6.88
N ALA A 95 0.32 -0.83 6.78
CA ALA A 95 -0.55 -0.38 7.84
C ALA A 95 -0.44 -1.33 9.03
N GLY A 96 -0.27 -0.76 10.19
CA GLY A 96 -0.19 -1.50 11.44
C GLY A 96 -0.30 -0.56 12.63
N MET A 97 -0.71 -1.11 13.75
CA MET A 97 -0.73 -0.43 15.03
C MET A 97 -0.34 -1.39 16.16
N ALA A 98 0.18 -0.83 17.23
CA ALA A 98 0.45 -1.55 18.46
C ALA A 98 -0.21 -0.84 19.65
N ARG A 99 -0.67 -1.60 20.61
CA ARG A 99 -1.06 -1.15 21.94
C ARG A 99 -0.35 -2.04 22.94
N HIS A 100 0.39 -1.42 23.82
CA HIS A 100 1.21 -2.15 24.78
C HIS A 100 0.55 -2.14 26.16
N SER A 101 0.23 -3.31 26.67
CA SER A 101 -0.22 -3.56 28.04
C SER A 101 0.30 -4.92 28.48
N PRO A 102 0.45 -5.17 29.81
CA PRO A 102 0.67 -6.52 30.31
C PRO A 102 -0.48 -7.43 29.85
N ALA A 103 -0.19 -8.68 29.51
CA ALA A 103 -1.19 -9.60 28.98
C ALA A 103 -2.41 -9.77 29.91
N ILE A 104 -2.17 -9.75 31.22
CA ILE A 104 -3.21 -9.89 32.24
C ILE A 104 -4.12 -8.66 32.37
N ASP A 105 -3.69 -7.51 31.86
CA ASP A 105 -4.41 -6.23 31.94
C ASP A 105 -4.91 -5.77 30.54
N THR A 106 -4.75 -6.61 29.52
CA THR A 106 -5.17 -6.25 28.16
C THR A 106 -6.69 -6.22 28.06
N ASP A 107 -7.22 -5.06 27.75
CA ASP A 107 -8.65 -4.88 27.46
C ASP A 107 -9.00 -5.55 26.12
N PRO A 108 -10.09 -6.35 26.05
CA PRO A 108 -10.57 -6.94 24.80
C PRO A 108 -10.71 -5.93 23.67
N ALA A 109 -11.22 -4.73 23.92
CA ALA A 109 -11.36 -3.69 22.89
C ALA A 109 -10.01 -3.21 22.33
N GLN A 110 -8.95 -3.21 23.14
CA GLN A 110 -7.60 -2.89 22.66
C GLN A 110 -7.03 -4.02 21.80
N PHE A 111 -7.27 -5.26 22.20
CA PHE A 111 -6.91 -6.43 21.39
C PHE A 111 -7.62 -6.40 20.05
N ASP A 112 -8.94 -6.23 20.05
CA ASP A 112 -9.77 -6.20 18.84
C ASP A 112 -9.31 -5.09 17.89
N ALA A 113 -9.03 -3.89 18.39
CA ALA A 113 -8.53 -2.78 17.57
C ALA A 113 -7.20 -3.09 16.87
N VAL A 114 -6.28 -3.80 17.54
CA VAL A 114 -5.01 -4.24 16.95
C VAL A 114 -5.27 -5.32 15.89
N MET A 115 -6.13 -6.29 16.19
CA MET A 115 -6.45 -7.38 15.27
C MET A 115 -7.23 -6.89 14.04
N ASP A 116 -8.12 -5.93 14.20
CA ASP A 116 -8.88 -5.34 13.09
C ASP A 116 -7.95 -4.67 12.06
N VAL A 117 -6.90 -3.99 12.50
CA VAL A 117 -5.93 -3.36 11.59
C VAL A 117 -4.91 -4.38 11.07
N ASN A 118 -4.23 -5.09 12.00
CA ASN A 118 -3.02 -5.85 11.66
C ASN A 118 -3.33 -7.21 11.03
N LEU A 119 -4.51 -7.78 11.28
CA LEU A 119 -4.89 -9.08 10.74
C LEU A 119 -6.09 -8.97 9.79
N ARG A 120 -7.25 -8.53 10.29
CA ARG A 120 -8.48 -8.50 9.52
C ARG A 120 -8.36 -7.55 8.32
N GLY A 121 -7.95 -6.31 8.54
CA GLY A 121 -7.74 -5.32 7.49
C GLY A 121 -6.68 -5.76 6.49
N ALA A 122 -5.54 -6.25 6.98
CA ALA A 122 -4.45 -6.74 6.13
C ALA A 122 -4.89 -7.89 5.21
N PHE A 123 -5.66 -8.86 5.74
CA PHE A 123 -6.17 -9.98 4.96
C PHE A 123 -7.09 -9.51 3.84
N PHE A 124 -8.11 -8.70 4.17
CA PHE A 124 -9.09 -8.26 3.18
C PHE A 124 -8.52 -7.24 2.18
N ALA A 125 -7.55 -6.42 2.57
CA ALA A 125 -6.83 -5.55 1.65
C ALA A 125 -6.03 -6.35 0.62
N SER A 126 -5.30 -7.37 1.07
CA SER A 126 -4.53 -8.25 0.17
C SER A 126 -5.46 -9.02 -0.78
N ALA A 127 -6.59 -9.53 -0.28
CA ALA A 127 -7.58 -10.21 -1.11
C ALA A 127 -8.21 -9.27 -2.15
N ALA A 128 -8.52 -8.01 -1.77
CA ALA A 128 -9.05 -7.02 -2.71
C ALA A 128 -8.02 -6.63 -3.78
N ALA A 129 -6.75 -6.46 -3.40
CA ALA A 129 -5.66 -6.19 -4.35
C ALA A 129 -5.48 -7.34 -5.33
N ALA A 130 -5.45 -8.58 -4.85
CA ALA A 130 -5.40 -9.76 -5.71
C ALA A 130 -6.60 -9.82 -6.68
N GLN A 131 -7.80 -9.56 -6.19
CA GLN A 131 -9.01 -9.54 -7.03
C GLN A 131 -8.95 -8.45 -8.10
N ALA A 132 -8.46 -7.25 -7.77
CA ALA A 132 -8.27 -6.17 -8.74
C ALA A 132 -7.28 -6.58 -9.85
N MET A 133 -6.15 -7.19 -9.48
CA MET A 133 -5.17 -7.71 -10.45
C MET A 133 -5.78 -8.79 -11.35
N ILE A 134 -6.52 -9.75 -10.78
CA ILE A 134 -7.19 -10.82 -11.53
C ILE A 134 -8.22 -10.25 -12.51
N ASN A 135 -9.02 -9.30 -12.09
CA ASN A 135 -10.05 -8.68 -12.94
C ASN A 135 -9.46 -7.95 -14.15
N ASP A 136 -8.25 -7.43 -14.03
CA ASP A 136 -7.52 -6.77 -15.12
C ASP A 136 -6.61 -7.74 -15.92
N GLY A 137 -6.65 -9.04 -15.62
CA GLY A 137 -5.82 -10.05 -16.28
C GLY A 137 -4.31 -9.85 -16.03
N ARG A 138 -3.95 -9.26 -14.88
CA ARG A 138 -2.57 -8.94 -14.54
C ARG A 138 -1.97 -9.92 -13.56
N THR A 139 -0.70 -10.21 -13.78
CA THR A 139 0.17 -10.80 -12.77
C THR A 139 0.79 -9.68 -11.95
N GLY A 140 0.72 -9.75 -10.63
CA GLY A 140 1.24 -8.73 -9.74
C GLY A 140 2.00 -9.31 -8.56
N SER A 141 2.43 -8.42 -7.66
CA SER A 141 3.11 -8.77 -6.40
C SER A 141 2.35 -8.20 -5.21
N ILE A 142 2.23 -8.99 -4.14
CA ILE A 142 1.59 -8.62 -2.87
C ILE A 142 2.59 -8.83 -1.72
#